data_4087c3e5cae03dcf951949a2ffe5af33
#
_entry.id   4087c3e5cae03dcf951949a2ffe5af33
#
_cell.length_a   1.000
_cell.length_b   1.000
_cell.length_c   1.000
_cell.angle_alpha   90.00
_cell.angle_beta   90.00
_cell.angle_gamma   90.00
#
_symmetry.space_group_name_H-M   'P 1'
#
loop_
_entity.id
_entity.type
_entity.pdbx_description
1 polymer ?
#
loop_
_entity_poly.entity_id
_entity_poly.type
_entity_poly.pdbx_seq_one_letter_code
_entity_poly.pdbx_strand_id
1 'polypeptide(L)'
;MTEQLKEEEVQIIIHHWIRTLNIKLGWIKDFDNIVVNYVSTAFMLDSFCSSSKLISTFTGHTNIVWSIDRSIFDDSQLICSGSGDSTVRVWDIDTNKQIQLFDEHSASVYCVKFSPYHYYNYHQYVICSSSNDETIRFWDIKDNKQLQIFNDHTLGVCGIEFSPFNGGRYLCSGSDDNTICLWDVETSKSLHVFNGHGDTVFCVDISPLQNNNNYNDNKMNNIGVIGGNGYTICSGSRDETIRIWDIETTKQLNVFNGHKECINSVKYGSNELLNAILSGSDDESIRLWDIRSGEQIQVFNGHSGSVMRVEYSPFVIKNSIGNSNVICSGSFDKTIRFWDIRSNKRELHVMKLDERVTCLKFMKLKKKVNNNEKKSNSDSCVNLCYCSAEELIYSISSNAYYKLKIVKLFMMSK
;
A
#
# COMPACT_ATOMS: atom_id res chain seq x y z
N MET A 1 -10.36 26.76 29.69
CA MET A 1 -10.85 27.09 28.34
C MET A 1 -10.51 26.02 27.30
N THR A 2 -9.31 25.43 27.28
CA THR A 2 -8.89 24.40 26.30
C THR A 2 -9.45 23.00 26.55
N GLU A 3 -9.80 22.63 27.79
CA GLU A 3 -10.42 21.33 28.11
C GLU A 3 -11.94 21.34 27.87
N GLN A 4 -12.64 22.42 28.19
CA GLN A 4 -14.05 22.54 27.91
C GLN A 4 -14.38 22.49 26.41
N LEU A 5 -13.57 23.12 25.56
CA LEU A 5 -13.74 23.05 24.10
C LEU A 5 -13.60 21.67 23.55
N LYS A 6 -12.72 20.83 24.15
CA LYS A 6 -12.55 19.42 23.74
C LYS A 6 -13.73 18.54 24.16
N GLU A 7 -14.33 18.82 25.30
CA GLU A 7 -15.55 18.12 25.76
C GLU A 7 -16.75 18.41 24.87
N GLU A 8 -16.92 19.66 24.46
CA GLU A 8 -18.00 20.09 23.56
C GLU A 8 -17.83 19.45 22.16
N GLU A 9 -16.62 19.40 21.63
CA GLU A 9 -16.34 18.73 20.36
C GLU A 9 -16.65 17.23 20.40
N VAL A 10 -16.30 16.54 21.48
CA VAL A 10 -16.62 15.11 21.67
C VAL A 10 -18.13 14.90 21.81
N GLN A 11 -18.85 15.79 22.50
CA GLN A 11 -20.29 15.75 22.61
C GLN A 11 -20.99 15.92 21.26
N ILE A 12 -20.51 16.83 20.43
CA ILE A 12 -21.03 17.03 19.07
C ILE A 12 -20.85 15.79 18.20
N ILE A 13 -19.69 15.14 18.29
CA ILE A 13 -19.39 13.91 17.57
C ILE A 13 -20.32 12.78 18.02
N ILE A 14 -20.48 12.56 19.32
CA ILE A 14 -21.36 11.52 19.88
C ILE A 14 -22.81 11.78 19.48
N HIS A 15 -23.30 13.02 19.58
CA HIS A 15 -24.65 13.38 19.15
C HIS A 15 -24.88 13.17 17.64
N HIS A 16 -23.90 13.50 16.81
CA HIS A 16 -23.96 13.24 15.38
C HIS A 16 -24.07 11.75 15.07
N TRP A 17 -23.29 10.91 15.72
CA TRP A 17 -23.31 9.45 15.54
C TRP A 17 -24.63 8.83 16.02
N ILE A 18 -25.14 9.22 17.17
CA ILE A 18 -26.46 8.81 17.68
C ILE A 18 -27.57 9.16 16.68
N ARG A 19 -27.51 10.36 16.11
CA ARG A 19 -28.48 10.84 15.13
C ARG A 19 -28.37 10.12 13.79
N THR A 20 -27.16 9.85 13.32
CA THR A 20 -26.90 9.21 12.02
C THR A 20 -27.21 7.71 12.03
N LEU A 21 -26.92 7.01 13.13
CA LEU A 21 -27.13 5.58 13.27
C LEU A 21 -28.50 5.21 13.83
N ASN A 22 -29.34 6.18 14.19
CA ASN A 22 -30.69 5.95 14.77
C ASN A 22 -30.66 5.00 15.99
N ILE A 23 -29.61 5.07 16.80
CA ILE A 23 -29.36 4.18 17.92
C ILE A 23 -30.23 4.54 19.11
N LYS A 24 -31.10 3.63 19.53
CA LYS A 24 -31.88 3.74 20.75
C LYS A 24 -31.04 3.38 21.96
N LEU A 25 -31.32 3.98 23.12
CA LEU A 25 -30.57 3.86 24.37
C LEU A 25 -30.28 2.41 24.86
N GLY A 26 -30.97 1.41 24.35
CA GLY A 26 -30.72 -0.02 24.68
C GLY A 26 -29.48 -0.65 24.04
N TRP A 27 -28.80 0.04 23.13
CA TRP A 27 -27.66 -0.48 22.36
C TRP A 27 -26.33 0.14 22.78
N ILE A 28 -26.27 0.73 23.95
CA ILE A 28 -25.10 1.46 24.46
C ILE A 28 -23.84 0.58 24.50
N LYS A 29 -23.95 -0.71 24.85
CA LYS A 29 -22.81 -1.63 24.92
C LYS A 29 -22.16 -1.88 23.55
N ASP A 30 -22.98 -2.04 22.51
CA ASP A 30 -22.46 -2.29 21.17
C ASP A 30 -21.91 -0.99 20.55
N PHE A 31 -22.51 0.14 20.87
CA PHE A 31 -22.02 1.46 20.49
C PHE A 31 -20.68 1.77 21.14
N ASP A 32 -20.52 1.49 22.43
CA ASP A 32 -19.24 1.66 23.14
C ASP A 32 -18.14 0.81 22.51
N ASN A 33 -18.44 -0.43 22.12
CA ASN A 33 -17.50 -1.30 21.42
C ASN A 33 -17.14 -0.75 20.03
N ILE A 34 -18.11 -0.22 19.29
CA ILE A 34 -17.87 0.39 17.94
C ILE A 34 -17.01 1.65 18.10
N VAL A 35 -17.33 2.55 19.03
CA VAL A 35 -16.58 3.78 19.27
C VAL A 35 -15.15 3.47 19.74
N VAL A 36 -14.99 2.53 20.69
CA VAL A 36 -13.68 2.14 21.19
C VAL A 36 -12.84 1.51 20.08
N ASN A 37 -13.42 0.64 19.26
CA ASN A 37 -12.71 0.03 18.12
C ASN A 37 -12.36 1.06 17.05
N TYR A 38 -13.25 2.00 16.74
CA TYR A 38 -13.01 3.05 15.77
C TYR A 38 -11.90 4.01 16.22
N VAL A 39 -12.00 4.50 17.46
CA VAL A 39 -11.01 5.43 18.03
C VAL A 39 -9.66 4.77 18.30
N SER A 40 -9.66 3.48 18.68
CA SER A 40 -8.42 2.74 18.92
C SER A 40 -7.63 2.41 17.64
N THR A 41 -8.28 2.48 16.46
CA THR A 41 -7.65 2.18 15.17
C THR A 41 -7.25 3.42 14.38
N ALA A 42 -7.68 4.62 14.79
CA ALA A 42 -7.31 5.87 14.11
C ALA A 42 -5.89 6.31 14.50
N PHE A 43 -5.02 6.42 13.52
CA PHE A 43 -3.66 6.93 13.70
C PHE A 43 -3.61 8.40 13.32
N MET A 44 -3.23 9.27 14.27
CA MET A 44 -3.16 10.71 14.02
C MET A 44 -1.85 11.07 13.33
N LEU A 45 -1.94 11.73 12.18
CA LEU A 45 -0.78 12.19 11.42
C LEU A 45 0.10 13.14 12.26
N ASP A 46 -0.48 14.12 12.94
CA ASP A 46 0.26 15.09 13.77
C ASP A 46 1.11 14.39 14.84
N SER A 47 0.56 13.34 15.45
CA SER A 47 1.28 12.56 16.46
C SER A 47 2.42 11.78 15.87
N PHE A 48 2.21 11.19 14.70
CA PHE A 48 3.27 10.51 13.97
C PHE A 48 4.40 11.49 13.60
N CYS A 49 4.08 12.60 12.97
CA CYS A 49 5.05 13.59 12.51
C CYS A 49 5.86 14.22 13.64
N SER A 50 5.21 14.50 14.79
CA SER A 50 5.87 15.15 15.94
C SER A 50 6.76 14.21 16.77
N SER A 51 6.48 12.91 16.74
CA SER A 51 7.18 11.92 17.58
C SER A 51 7.92 10.84 16.79
N SER A 52 7.89 10.91 15.46
CA SER A 52 8.58 9.95 14.60
C SER A 52 10.09 9.96 14.79
N LYS A 53 10.67 8.78 14.91
CA LYS A 53 12.12 8.57 15.03
C LYS A 53 12.53 7.42 14.11
N LEU A 54 13.72 7.53 13.58
CA LEU A 54 14.41 6.41 12.95
C LEU A 54 14.62 5.31 14.00
N ILE A 55 14.10 4.11 13.72
CA ILE A 55 14.22 2.96 14.62
C ILE A 55 15.31 2.03 14.13
N SER A 56 15.29 1.72 12.84
CA SER A 56 16.17 0.72 12.25
C SER A 56 16.66 1.16 10.89
N THR A 57 17.91 0.80 10.61
CA THR A 57 18.52 0.86 9.28
C THR A 57 18.97 -0.55 8.93
N PHE A 58 18.51 -1.07 7.80
CA PHE A 58 18.89 -2.38 7.30
C PHE A 58 19.98 -2.19 6.24
N THR A 59 21.15 -2.77 6.48
CA THR A 59 22.33 -2.65 5.64
C THR A 59 22.70 -4.01 5.03
N GLY A 60 23.11 -4.01 3.78
CA GLY A 60 23.54 -5.27 3.14
C GLY A 60 23.46 -5.24 1.62
N HIS A 61 22.50 -4.53 1.03
CA HIS A 61 22.51 -4.29 -0.41
C HIS A 61 23.76 -3.48 -0.82
N THR A 62 24.20 -3.65 -2.05
CA THR A 62 25.38 -2.98 -2.63
C THR A 62 25.01 -2.12 -3.84
N ASN A 63 23.73 -1.89 -4.05
CA ASN A 63 23.18 -1.00 -5.07
C ASN A 63 21.79 -0.52 -4.63
N ILE A 64 21.20 0.40 -5.38
CA ILE A 64 19.88 1.00 -5.16
C ILE A 64 18.86 -0.05 -4.77
N VAL A 65 18.11 0.18 -3.69
CA VAL A 65 16.96 -0.63 -3.31
C VAL A 65 15.72 -0.05 -4.00
N TRP A 66 15.19 -0.77 -4.99
CA TRP A 66 14.06 -0.32 -5.80
C TRP A 66 12.70 -0.58 -5.16
N SER A 67 12.58 -1.65 -4.41
CA SER A 67 11.29 -2.09 -3.87
C SER A 67 11.42 -2.73 -2.50
N ILE A 68 10.43 -2.48 -1.66
CA ILE A 68 10.17 -3.23 -0.42
C ILE A 68 8.72 -3.66 -0.36
N ASP A 69 8.51 -4.81 0.27
CA ASP A 69 7.19 -5.23 0.71
C ASP A 69 7.26 -5.84 2.10
N ARG A 70 6.12 -5.92 2.77
CA ARG A 70 6.01 -6.48 4.13
C ARG A 70 5.14 -7.72 4.13
N SER A 71 5.46 -8.67 4.99
CA SER A 71 4.52 -9.74 5.32
C SER A 71 3.30 -9.16 6.05
N ILE A 72 2.11 -9.49 5.53
CA ILE A 72 0.83 -9.14 6.18
C ILE A 72 0.23 -10.34 6.90
N PHE A 73 0.97 -11.46 6.94
CA PHE A 73 0.51 -12.76 7.39
C PHE A 73 0.96 -13.01 8.82
N ASP A 74 0.03 -13.49 9.67
CA ASP A 74 0.24 -13.74 11.09
C ASP A 74 0.87 -12.54 11.84
N ASP A 75 1.61 -12.85 12.88
CA ASP A 75 2.38 -11.87 13.65
C ASP A 75 3.84 -11.74 13.16
N SER A 76 4.17 -12.31 11.97
CA SER A 76 5.51 -12.21 11.41
C SER A 76 5.82 -10.78 10.96
N GLN A 77 6.93 -10.26 11.44
CA GLN A 77 7.38 -8.89 11.11
C GLN A 77 8.53 -8.95 10.11
N LEU A 78 8.23 -9.43 8.89
CA LEU A 78 9.21 -9.58 7.84
C LEU A 78 9.06 -8.49 6.79
N ILE A 79 10.21 -8.02 6.28
CA ILE A 79 10.33 -7.20 5.09
C ILE A 79 11.10 -7.99 4.04
N CYS A 80 10.68 -7.90 2.77
CA CYS A 80 11.52 -8.27 1.64
C CYS A 80 11.93 -7.03 0.86
N SER A 81 13.10 -7.09 0.20
CA SER A 81 13.66 -6.02 -0.61
C SER A 81 14.25 -6.54 -1.90
N GLY A 82 14.12 -5.76 -2.98
CA GLY A 82 14.72 -6.01 -4.28
C GLY A 82 15.63 -4.84 -4.67
N SER A 83 16.78 -5.15 -5.24
CA SER A 83 17.83 -4.17 -5.46
C SER A 83 18.48 -4.28 -6.85
N GLY A 84 19.11 -3.17 -7.27
CA GLY A 84 20.00 -3.10 -8.42
C GLY A 84 21.23 -4.01 -8.31
N ASP A 85 21.53 -4.56 -7.12
CA ASP A 85 22.57 -5.58 -6.93
C ASP A 85 22.14 -6.97 -7.37
N SER A 86 20.98 -7.10 -8.02
CA SER A 86 20.38 -8.34 -8.51
C SER A 86 19.94 -9.31 -7.43
N THR A 87 19.89 -8.88 -6.17
CA THR A 87 19.50 -9.74 -5.05
C THR A 87 18.10 -9.40 -4.50
N VAL A 88 17.45 -10.46 -3.95
CA VAL A 88 16.28 -10.33 -3.08
C VAL A 88 16.70 -10.68 -1.66
N ARG A 89 16.40 -9.82 -0.70
CA ARG A 89 16.74 -10.05 0.71
C ARG A 89 15.50 -10.04 1.59
N VAL A 90 15.58 -10.80 2.69
CA VAL A 90 14.53 -10.86 3.72
C VAL A 90 15.11 -10.43 5.04
N TRP A 91 14.37 -9.58 5.74
CA TRP A 91 14.78 -8.97 6.99
C TRP A 91 13.73 -9.22 8.06
N ASP A 92 14.18 -9.52 9.27
CA ASP A 92 13.36 -9.55 10.48
C ASP A 92 13.42 -8.18 11.15
N ILE A 93 12.27 -7.51 11.27
CA ILE A 93 12.15 -6.16 11.84
C ILE A 93 12.46 -6.16 13.35
N ASP A 94 12.06 -7.20 14.07
CA ASP A 94 12.24 -7.27 15.51
C ASP A 94 13.72 -7.39 15.91
N THR A 95 14.48 -8.15 15.11
CA THR A 95 15.90 -8.40 15.38
C THR A 95 16.83 -7.53 14.57
N ASN A 96 16.28 -6.80 13.60
CA ASN A 96 17.02 -5.97 12.63
C ASN A 96 18.10 -6.77 11.87
N LYS A 97 17.82 -8.03 11.56
CA LYS A 97 18.78 -8.91 10.88
C LYS A 97 18.25 -9.38 9.54
N GLN A 98 19.18 -9.54 8.59
CA GLN A 98 18.91 -10.31 7.38
C GLN A 98 18.76 -11.77 7.74
N ILE A 99 17.68 -12.41 7.28
CA ILE A 99 17.40 -13.83 7.51
C ILE A 99 17.59 -14.68 6.26
N GLN A 100 17.39 -14.09 5.06
CA GLN A 100 17.58 -14.77 3.80
C GLN A 100 18.15 -13.85 2.72
N LEU A 101 18.84 -14.46 1.72
CA LEU A 101 19.38 -13.85 0.52
C LEU A 101 19.11 -14.80 -0.65
N PHE A 102 18.55 -14.25 -1.74
CA PHE A 102 18.39 -14.93 -3.03
C PHE A 102 19.14 -14.12 -4.09
N ASP A 103 20.08 -14.74 -4.80
CA ASP A 103 21.04 -14.12 -5.72
C ASP A 103 21.04 -14.71 -7.14
N GLU A 104 19.98 -15.45 -7.49
CA GLU A 104 19.91 -16.13 -8.81
C GLU A 104 19.36 -15.24 -9.93
N HIS A 105 18.85 -14.00 -9.65
CA HIS A 105 18.59 -13.03 -10.70
C HIS A 105 19.90 -12.54 -11.32
N SER A 106 19.93 -12.43 -12.65
CA SER A 106 21.14 -12.01 -13.38
C SER A 106 21.18 -10.49 -13.64
N ALA A 107 20.14 -9.76 -13.25
CA ALA A 107 20.04 -8.30 -13.40
C ALA A 107 19.22 -7.66 -12.26
N SER A 108 19.12 -6.33 -12.27
CA SER A 108 18.42 -5.54 -11.25
C SER A 108 17.04 -6.07 -10.92
N VAL A 109 16.73 -6.21 -9.63
CA VAL A 109 15.39 -6.58 -9.13
C VAL A 109 14.59 -5.30 -8.88
N TYR A 110 13.56 -5.08 -9.68
CA TYR A 110 12.78 -3.83 -9.64
C TYR A 110 11.61 -3.87 -8.67
N CYS A 111 10.94 -5.02 -8.51
CA CYS A 111 9.81 -5.13 -7.61
C CYS A 111 9.83 -6.46 -6.84
N VAL A 112 9.40 -6.39 -5.58
CA VAL A 112 9.24 -7.58 -4.71
C VAL A 112 7.90 -7.51 -4.00
N LYS A 113 7.27 -8.67 -3.80
CA LYS A 113 6.01 -8.84 -3.09
C LYS A 113 5.99 -10.14 -2.30
N PHE A 114 5.41 -10.14 -1.11
CA PHE A 114 5.01 -11.40 -0.47
C PHE A 114 3.81 -12.00 -1.20
N SER A 115 3.83 -13.30 -1.43
CA SER A 115 2.77 -14.02 -2.14
C SER A 115 1.61 -14.40 -1.23
N PRO A 116 0.44 -13.74 -1.35
CA PRO A 116 -0.74 -14.14 -0.59
C PRO A 116 -1.21 -15.56 -0.95
N TYR A 117 -1.08 -15.94 -2.23
CA TYR A 117 -1.50 -17.24 -2.72
C TYR A 117 -0.85 -18.39 -1.97
N HIS A 118 0.46 -18.39 -1.82
CA HIS A 118 1.19 -19.45 -1.12
C HIS A 118 0.89 -19.47 0.37
N TYR A 119 0.71 -18.29 0.96
CA TYR A 119 0.35 -18.23 2.38
C TYR A 119 -1.04 -18.77 2.66
N TYR A 120 -2.07 -18.32 1.95
CA TYR A 120 -3.45 -18.73 2.24
C TYR A 120 -3.73 -20.19 1.87
N ASN A 121 -3.08 -20.74 0.85
CA ASN A 121 -3.30 -22.12 0.42
C ASN A 121 -2.37 -23.15 1.07
N TYR A 122 -1.13 -22.77 1.39
CA TYR A 122 -0.10 -23.71 1.84
C TYR A 122 0.58 -23.32 3.15
N HIS A 123 0.24 -22.17 3.74
CA HIS A 123 0.92 -21.59 4.91
C HIS A 123 2.44 -21.42 4.71
N GLN A 124 2.85 -21.09 3.47
CA GLN A 124 4.23 -20.88 3.09
C GLN A 124 4.53 -19.39 2.91
N TYR A 125 5.65 -18.95 3.46
CA TYR A 125 6.15 -17.60 3.24
C TYR A 125 6.98 -17.57 1.96
N VAL A 126 6.37 -17.09 0.90
CA VAL A 126 6.95 -17.02 -0.45
C VAL A 126 7.02 -15.57 -0.89
N ILE A 127 8.16 -15.19 -1.48
CA ILE A 127 8.36 -13.89 -2.12
C ILE A 127 8.29 -14.08 -3.62
N CYS A 128 7.67 -13.11 -4.29
CA CYS A 128 7.68 -12.95 -5.74
C CYS A 128 8.56 -11.74 -6.07
N SER A 129 9.44 -11.85 -7.04
CA SER A 129 10.29 -10.76 -7.51
C SER A 129 10.25 -10.64 -9.04
N SER A 130 10.35 -9.40 -9.53
CA SER A 130 10.51 -9.11 -10.96
C SER A 130 11.82 -8.41 -11.22
N SER A 131 12.44 -8.71 -12.35
CA SER A 131 13.79 -8.26 -12.65
C SER A 131 13.97 -7.83 -14.11
N ASN A 132 15.01 -7.04 -14.33
CA ASN A 132 15.51 -6.69 -15.66
C ASN A 132 16.05 -7.90 -16.46
N ASP A 133 16.18 -9.07 -15.81
CA ASP A 133 16.53 -10.34 -16.47
C ASP A 133 15.33 -11.00 -17.18
N GLU A 134 14.23 -10.23 -17.42
CA GLU A 134 13.01 -10.64 -18.12
C GLU A 134 12.16 -11.66 -17.35
N THR A 135 12.55 -12.01 -16.11
CA THR A 135 11.87 -13.05 -15.32
C THR A 135 11.13 -12.50 -14.10
N ILE A 136 10.07 -13.24 -13.73
CA ILE A 136 9.44 -13.16 -12.42
C ILE A 136 9.72 -14.46 -11.70
N ARG A 137 10.23 -14.41 -10.48
CA ARG A 137 10.62 -15.60 -9.71
C ARG A 137 9.93 -15.65 -8.35
N PHE A 138 9.69 -16.87 -7.88
CA PHE A 138 9.08 -17.15 -6.58
C PHE A 138 10.07 -17.89 -5.69
N TRP A 139 10.20 -17.43 -4.41
CA TRP A 139 11.23 -17.87 -3.47
C TRP A 139 10.59 -18.33 -2.18
N ASP A 140 10.83 -19.58 -1.78
CA ASP A 140 10.46 -20.09 -0.46
C ASP A 140 11.49 -19.63 0.58
N ILE A 141 11.05 -18.84 1.56
CA ILE A 141 11.94 -18.30 2.60
C ILE A 141 12.46 -19.40 3.51
N LYS A 142 11.63 -20.40 3.83
CA LYS A 142 11.98 -21.47 4.76
C LYS A 142 12.99 -22.43 4.16
N ASP A 143 12.74 -22.87 2.94
CA ASP A 143 13.56 -23.89 2.28
C ASP A 143 14.73 -23.27 1.49
N ASN A 144 14.82 -21.93 1.43
CA ASN A 144 15.82 -21.14 0.70
C ASN A 144 15.97 -21.61 -0.75
N LYS A 145 14.85 -21.74 -1.46
CA LYS A 145 14.86 -22.25 -2.86
C LYS A 145 13.89 -21.48 -3.75
N GLN A 146 14.20 -21.45 -5.03
CA GLN A 146 13.32 -21.00 -6.06
C GLN A 146 12.21 -22.04 -6.31
N LEU A 147 10.94 -21.60 -6.35
CA LEU A 147 9.77 -22.44 -6.60
C LEU A 147 9.33 -22.41 -8.06
N GLN A 148 9.20 -21.19 -8.62
CA GLN A 148 8.62 -20.95 -9.93
C GLN A 148 9.38 -19.85 -10.66
N ILE A 149 9.36 -19.89 -12.01
CA ILE A 149 9.83 -18.83 -12.90
C ILE A 149 8.76 -18.57 -13.95
N PHE A 150 8.44 -17.30 -14.20
CA PHE A 150 7.63 -16.83 -15.32
C PHE A 150 8.55 -16.04 -16.26
N ASN A 151 8.53 -16.34 -17.54
CA ASN A 151 9.49 -15.83 -18.54
C ASN A 151 8.85 -15.51 -19.90
N ASP A 152 7.55 -15.19 -19.94
CA ASP A 152 6.87 -14.84 -21.19
C ASP A 152 7.10 -13.38 -21.63
N HIS A 153 7.57 -12.50 -20.72
CA HIS A 153 8.01 -11.15 -21.10
C HIS A 153 9.31 -11.23 -21.92
N THR A 154 9.45 -10.32 -22.86
CA THR A 154 10.60 -10.28 -23.79
C THR A 154 11.64 -9.23 -23.44
N LEU A 155 11.38 -8.42 -22.41
CA LEU A 155 12.29 -7.45 -21.82
C LEU A 155 12.07 -7.37 -20.29
N GLY A 156 12.82 -6.50 -19.62
CA GLY A 156 12.80 -6.35 -18.18
C GLY A 156 11.39 -6.16 -17.58
N VAL A 157 11.12 -6.80 -16.45
CA VAL A 157 9.84 -6.71 -15.75
C VAL A 157 9.96 -5.69 -14.62
N CYS A 158 9.25 -4.55 -14.74
CA CYS A 158 9.39 -3.41 -13.86
C CYS A 158 8.54 -3.50 -12.59
N GLY A 159 7.26 -3.82 -12.74
CA GLY A 159 6.30 -3.82 -11.64
C GLY A 159 5.43 -5.05 -11.57
N ILE A 160 5.15 -5.52 -10.36
CA ILE A 160 4.23 -6.64 -10.10
C ILE A 160 3.25 -6.30 -8.99
N GLU A 161 2.01 -6.82 -9.11
CA GLU A 161 0.99 -6.72 -8.05
C GLU A 161 0.10 -7.96 -8.05
N PHE A 162 -0.21 -8.47 -6.85
CA PHE A 162 -1.14 -9.59 -6.67
C PHE A 162 -2.59 -9.11 -6.66
N SER A 163 -3.49 -9.96 -7.14
CA SER A 163 -4.92 -9.72 -7.02
C SER A 163 -5.34 -9.65 -5.55
N PRO A 164 -6.16 -8.67 -5.15
CA PRO A 164 -6.70 -8.59 -3.80
C PRO A 164 -7.82 -9.60 -3.54
N PHE A 165 -8.17 -10.41 -4.53
CA PHE A 165 -9.21 -11.44 -4.50
C PHE A 165 -8.63 -12.82 -4.80
N ASN A 166 -9.43 -13.88 -4.56
CA ASN A 166 -9.03 -15.29 -4.73
C ASN A 166 -7.71 -15.64 -4.04
N GLY A 167 -7.48 -15.07 -2.83
CA GLY A 167 -6.28 -15.33 -2.05
C GLY A 167 -4.97 -14.93 -2.74
N GLY A 168 -5.01 -14.01 -3.71
CA GLY A 168 -3.82 -13.61 -4.46
C GLY A 168 -3.38 -14.60 -5.55
N ARG A 169 -4.31 -15.42 -6.06
CA ARG A 169 -4.02 -16.40 -7.13
C ARG A 169 -3.49 -15.76 -8.41
N TYR A 170 -3.92 -14.52 -8.70
CA TYR A 170 -3.51 -13.85 -9.92
C TYR A 170 -2.46 -12.80 -9.64
N LEU A 171 -1.49 -12.71 -10.54
CA LEU A 171 -0.43 -11.71 -10.53
C LEU A 171 -0.52 -10.90 -11.82
N CYS A 172 -0.41 -9.57 -11.77
CA CYS A 172 -0.16 -8.77 -12.95
C CYS A 172 1.26 -8.22 -12.94
N SER A 173 1.84 -8.04 -14.13
CA SER A 173 3.17 -7.48 -14.33
C SER A 173 3.18 -6.46 -15.45
N GLY A 174 3.99 -5.40 -15.30
CA GLY A 174 4.30 -4.43 -16.33
C GLY A 174 5.78 -4.52 -16.72
N SER A 175 6.10 -4.32 -18.00
CA SER A 175 7.42 -4.58 -18.56
C SER A 175 7.91 -3.50 -19.52
N ASP A 176 9.22 -3.51 -19.72
CA ASP A 176 9.93 -2.74 -20.76
C ASP A 176 9.53 -3.16 -22.19
N ASP A 177 8.87 -4.31 -22.36
CA ASP A 177 8.29 -4.74 -23.63
C ASP A 177 6.98 -4.05 -23.97
N ASN A 178 6.59 -3.03 -23.19
CA ASN A 178 5.37 -2.20 -23.35
C ASN A 178 4.07 -2.97 -23.09
N THR A 179 4.14 -4.18 -22.54
CA THR A 179 2.97 -5.02 -22.27
C THR A 179 2.70 -5.17 -20.78
N ILE A 180 1.46 -5.56 -20.48
CA ILE A 180 1.05 -6.02 -19.18
C ILE A 180 0.65 -7.48 -19.33
N CYS A 181 1.14 -8.36 -18.44
CA CYS A 181 0.73 -9.74 -18.38
C CYS A 181 -0.08 -10.04 -17.12
N LEU A 182 -1.11 -10.88 -17.25
CA LEU A 182 -1.84 -11.47 -16.14
C LEU A 182 -1.50 -12.96 -16.05
N TRP A 183 -1.06 -13.39 -14.88
CA TRP A 183 -0.59 -14.74 -14.61
C TRP A 183 -1.48 -15.47 -13.63
N ASP A 184 -1.68 -16.77 -13.82
CA ASP A 184 -2.22 -17.67 -12.81
C ASP A 184 -1.04 -18.31 -12.04
N VAL A 185 -0.90 -17.96 -10.79
CA VAL A 185 0.18 -18.42 -9.91
C VAL A 185 0.09 -19.93 -9.65
N GLU A 186 -1.12 -20.49 -9.62
CA GLU A 186 -1.35 -21.93 -9.42
C GLU A 186 -0.84 -22.76 -10.58
N THR A 187 -1.12 -22.33 -11.81
CA THR A 187 -0.78 -23.09 -13.01
C THR A 187 0.53 -22.65 -13.66
N SER A 188 1.15 -21.58 -13.16
CA SER A 188 2.36 -20.94 -13.73
C SER A 188 2.19 -20.50 -15.19
N LYS A 189 0.99 -20.09 -15.58
CA LYS A 189 0.68 -19.71 -16.96
C LYS A 189 0.32 -18.25 -17.09
N SER A 190 0.77 -17.63 -18.17
CA SER A 190 0.22 -16.37 -18.65
C SER A 190 -1.22 -16.60 -19.16
N LEU A 191 -2.17 -15.84 -18.62
CA LEU A 191 -3.58 -15.90 -19.00
C LEU A 191 -3.90 -14.89 -20.10
N HIS A 192 -3.43 -13.65 -19.93
CA HIS A 192 -3.73 -12.53 -20.81
C HIS A 192 -2.53 -11.62 -20.95
N VAL A 193 -2.37 -11.06 -22.16
CA VAL A 193 -1.41 -10.02 -22.49
C VAL A 193 -2.18 -8.79 -22.96
N PHE A 194 -1.95 -7.65 -22.32
CA PHE A 194 -2.58 -6.39 -22.66
C PHE A 194 -1.59 -5.51 -23.43
N ASN A 195 -1.94 -5.16 -24.65
CA ASN A 195 -1.14 -4.37 -25.56
C ASN A 195 -1.78 -3.00 -25.76
N GLY A 196 -0.99 -1.95 -25.82
CA GLY A 196 -1.49 -0.60 -26.13
C GLY A 196 -0.61 0.53 -25.63
N HIS A 197 0.17 0.35 -24.54
CA HIS A 197 1.17 1.34 -24.18
C HIS A 197 2.22 1.50 -25.28
N GLY A 198 2.67 2.74 -25.46
CA GLY A 198 3.68 3.11 -26.47
C GLY A 198 5.12 2.96 -25.99
N ASP A 199 5.32 2.75 -24.66
CA ASP A 199 6.63 2.64 -24.03
C ASP A 199 6.51 1.83 -22.74
N THR A 200 7.63 1.59 -22.04
CA THR A 200 7.78 0.83 -20.79
C THR A 200 6.62 1.02 -19.83
N VAL A 201 6.09 -0.08 -19.30
CA VAL A 201 5.09 -0.09 -18.22
C VAL A 201 5.81 -0.25 -16.87
N PHE A 202 5.97 0.85 -16.13
CA PHE A 202 6.71 0.84 -14.87
C PHE A 202 5.93 0.28 -13.68
N CYS A 203 4.64 0.52 -13.65
CA CYS A 203 3.82 0.16 -12.49
C CYS A 203 2.44 -0.33 -12.89
N VAL A 204 1.94 -1.27 -12.10
CA VAL A 204 0.60 -1.84 -12.23
C VAL A 204 -0.06 -1.95 -10.87
N ASP A 205 -1.40 -1.91 -10.86
CA ASP A 205 -2.21 -2.20 -9.68
C ASP A 205 -3.51 -2.87 -10.12
N ILE A 206 -4.11 -3.70 -9.24
CA ILE A 206 -5.37 -4.41 -9.53
C ILE A 206 -6.47 -3.84 -8.66
N SER A 207 -7.63 -3.55 -9.26
CA SER A 207 -8.76 -2.97 -8.54
C SER A 207 -9.21 -3.88 -7.39
N PRO A 208 -9.46 -3.31 -6.19
CA PRO A 208 -10.13 -4.04 -5.14
C PRO A 208 -11.56 -4.35 -5.55
N LEU A 209 -12.09 -5.50 -5.11
CA LEU A 209 -13.49 -5.84 -5.33
C LEU A 209 -14.43 -4.71 -4.90
N GLN A 210 -15.34 -4.30 -5.75
CA GLN A 210 -16.49 -3.52 -5.32
C GLN A 210 -17.35 -4.42 -4.44
N ASN A 211 -17.42 -4.12 -3.16
CA ASN A 211 -18.24 -4.84 -2.18
C ASN A 211 -19.73 -4.58 -2.48
N ASN A 212 -20.32 -5.31 -3.42
CA ASN A 212 -21.77 -5.43 -3.47
C ASN A 212 -22.16 -6.32 -2.28
N ASN A 213 -22.76 -5.73 -1.25
CA ASN A 213 -23.24 -6.34 0.00
C ASN A 213 -24.33 -7.41 -0.21
N ASN A 214 -24.11 -8.39 -1.07
CA ASN A 214 -24.94 -9.56 -1.21
C ASN A 214 -24.15 -10.82 -0.86
N TYR A 215 -24.15 -11.11 0.44
CA TYR A 215 -23.57 -12.31 1.07
C TYR A 215 -24.33 -13.59 0.69
N ASN A 216 -24.54 -13.91 -0.57
CA ASN A 216 -25.19 -15.18 -0.92
C ASN A 216 -24.73 -15.73 -2.28
N ASP A 217 -23.42 -15.81 -2.54
CA ASP A 217 -22.98 -16.61 -3.68
C ASP A 217 -21.68 -17.37 -3.40
N ASN A 218 -21.84 -18.67 -3.23
CA ASN A 218 -20.78 -19.70 -3.27
C ASN A 218 -20.17 -19.85 -4.69
N LYS A 219 -19.95 -18.75 -5.43
CA LYS A 219 -19.30 -18.74 -6.74
C LYS A 219 -17.90 -18.20 -6.66
N MET A 220 -17.03 -18.93 -5.94
CA MET A 220 -15.64 -18.49 -5.71
C MET A 220 -14.62 -18.93 -6.78
N ASN A 221 -14.99 -19.53 -7.91
CA ASN A 221 -13.99 -20.27 -8.66
C ASN A 221 -13.87 -20.05 -10.18
N ASN A 222 -14.47 -19.00 -10.76
CA ASN A 222 -14.33 -18.81 -12.21
C ASN A 222 -13.96 -17.39 -12.58
N ILE A 223 -12.71 -17.15 -13.05
CA ILE A 223 -12.34 -15.95 -13.82
C ILE A 223 -13.16 -15.82 -15.11
N GLY A 224 -13.77 -16.87 -15.60
CA GLY A 224 -14.59 -16.86 -16.81
C GLY A 224 -16.05 -16.42 -16.60
N VAL A 225 -16.43 -15.88 -15.45
CA VAL A 225 -17.83 -15.46 -15.15
C VAL A 225 -17.84 -14.12 -14.43
N ILE A 226 -17.02 -13.17 -14.86
CA ILE A 226 -17.08 -11.81 -14.37
C ILE A 226 -17.90 -10.98 -15.35
N GLY A 227 -19.20 -11.25 -15.37
CA GLY A 227 -20.14 -10.42 -16.12
C GLY A 227 -20.20 -9.03 -15.51
N GLY A 228 -19.57 -8.05 -16.14
CA GLY A 228 -19.84 -6.62 -15.96
C GLY A 228 -19.50 -5.96 -14.61
N ASN A 229 -18.79 -6.60 -13.70
CA ASN A 229 -18.53 -6.10 -12.33
C ASN A 229 -17.07 -5.72 -12.04
N GLY A 230 -16.31 -5.34 -13.07
CA GLY A 230 -15.26 -4.38 -12.85
C GLY A 230 -13.96 -4.84 -12.21
N TYR A 231 -13.48 -6.05 -12.49
CA TYR A 231 -12.06 -6.34 -12.23
C TYR A 231 -11.20 -5.68 -13.29
N THR A 232 -10.42 -4.71 -12.87
CA THR A 232 -9.59 -3.94 -13.78
C THR A 232 -8.15 -3.87 -13.30
N ILE A 233 -7.23 -3.71 -14.24
CA ILE A 233 -5.84 -3.37 -13.97
C ILE A 233 -5.68 -1.89 -14.31
N CYS A 234 -4.99 -1.11 -13.48
CA CYS A 234 -4.42 0.17 -13.88
C CYS A 234 -2.92 0.04 -14.07
N SER A 235 -2.40 0.75 -15.05
CA SER A 235 -0.98 0.77 -15.40
C SER A 235 -0.50 2.19 -15.61
N GLY A 236 0.73 2.46 -15.21
CA GLY A 236 1.45 3.71 -15.49
C GLY A 236 2.69 3.42 -16.32
N SER A 237 2.93 4.25 -17.32
CA SER A 237 3.96 4.02 -18.33
C SER A 237 4.85 5.23 -18.56
N ARG A 238 5.99 4.98 -19.20
CA ARG A 238 6.89 5.98 -19.76
C ARG A 238 6.26 6.76 -20.89
N ASP A 239 5.17 6.24 -21.51
CA ASP A 239 4.39 6.96 -22.52
C ASP A 239 3.52 8.10 -21.92
N GLU A 240 3.76 8.48 -20.66
CA GLU A 240 3.09 9.56 -19.92
C GLU A 240 1.60 9.30 -19.65
N THR A 241 1.09 8.10 -19.97
CA THR A 241 -0.31 7.75 -19.78
C THR A 241 -0.55 6.77 -18.65
N ILE A 242 -1.73 6.90 -17.98
CA ILE A 242 -2.29 5.86 -17.16
C ILE A 242 -3.41 5.20 -17.95
N ARG A 243 -3.46 3.86 -17.93
CA ARG A 243 -4.50 3.12 -18.63
C ARG A 243 -5.24 2.18 -17.70
N ILE A 244 -6.52 1.97 -18.00
CA ILE A 244 -7.36 0.97 -17.32
C ILE A 244 -7.71 -0.11 -18.32
N TRP A 245 -7.57 -1.36 -17.87
CA TRP A 245 -7.80 -2.55 -18.65
C TRP A 245 -8.84 -3.43 -17.98
N ASP A 246 -9.78 -3.93 -18.74
CA ASP A 246 -10.74 -4.94 -18.31
C ASP A 246 -10.07 -6.31 -18.37
N ILE A 247 -10.03 -7.02 -17.25
CA ILE A 247 -9.36 -8.32 -17.16
C ILE A 247 -10.08 -9.38 -17.99
N GLU A 248 -11.39 -9.33 -18.08
CA GLU A 248 -12.19 -10.34 -18.79
C GLU A 248 -12.09 -10.19 -20.31
N THR A 249 -12.27 -8.96 -20.79
CA THR A 249 -12.30 -8.69 -22.24
C THR A 249 -10.96 -8.36 -22.83
N THR A 250 -9.94 -8.16 -21.99
CA THR A 250 -8.60 -7.67 -22.35
C THR A 250 -8.58 -6.29 -23.03
N LYS A 251 -9.71 -5.57 -22.99
CA LYS A 251 -9.85 -4.28 -23.64
C LYS A 251 -9.38 -3.14 -22.76
N GLN A 252 -8.76 -2.16 -23.38
CA GLN A 252 -8.52 -0.88 -22.76
C GLN A 252 -9.84 -0.15 -22.57
N LEU A 253 -10.14 0.24 -21.32
CA LEU A 253 -11.35 0.99 -20.96
C LEU A 253 -11.12 2.49 -21.02
N ASN A 254 -10.08 2.97 -20.35
CA ASN A 254 -9.76 4.40 -20.22
C ASN A 254 -8.28 4.67 -20.44
N VAL A 255 -7.98 5.90 -20.91
CA VAL A 255 -6.64 6.49 -20.95
C VAL A 255 -6.70 7.84 -20.26
N PHE A 256 -5.85 8.05 -19.27
CA PHE A 256 -5.69 9.32 -18.60
C PHE A 256 -4.43 10.00 -19.11
N ASN A 257 -4.62 11.18 -19.66
CA ASN A 257 -3.56 12.05 -20.16
C ASN A 257 -3.45 13.27 -19.25
N GLY A 258 -2.22 13.69 -18.96
CA GLY A 258 -2.02 14.89 -18.17
C GLY A 258 -0.66 14.99 -17.52
N HIS A 259 -0.06 13.87 -17.09
CA HIS A 259 1.36 13.84 -16.75
C HIS A 259 2.19 14.22 -18.00
N LYS A 260 3.36 14.79 -17.76
CA LYS A 260 4.26 15.30 -18.82
C LYS A 260 5.56 14.51 -18.92
N GLU A 261 5.69 13.50 -18.09
CA GLU A 261 6.85 12.63 -17.97
C GLU A 261 6.40 11.25 -17.46
N CYS A 262 7.34 10.33 -17.35
CA CYS A 262 7.13 8.94 -16.92
C CYS A 262 6.29 8.81 -15.65
N ILE A 263 5.41 7.81 -15.60
CA ILE A 263 4.59 7.49 -14.42
C ILE A 263 5.22 6.33 -13.67
N ASN A 264 5.77 6.62 -12.49
CA ASN A 264 6.53 5.66 -11.68
C ASN A 264 5.66 4.85 -10.72
N SER A 265 4.49 5.37 -10.35
CA SER A 265 3.62 4.72 -9.36
C SER A 265 2.16 5.00 -9.64
N VAL A 266 1.32 3.96 -9.60
CA VAL A 266 -0.14 4.06 -9.61
C VAL A 266 -0.72 3.24 -8.47
N LYS A 267 -1.85 3.70 -7.90
CA LYS A 267 -2.59 2.98 -6.86
C LYS A 267 -4.09 3.22 -7.00
N TYR A 268 -4.86 2.14 -6.97
CA TYR A 268 -6.31 2.24 -6.78
C TYR A 268 -6.63 2.75 -5.38
N GLY A 269 -7.64 3.57 -5.31
CA GLY A 269 -8.20 3.98 -4.03
C GLY A 269 -8.87 2.82 -3.28
N SER A 270 -8.97 2.98 -1.98
CA SER A 270 -9.66 2.03 -1.10
C SER A 270 -10.85 2.72 -0.41
N ASN A 271 -11.81 1.95 0.05
CA ASN A 271 -13.01 2.42 0.74
C ASN A 271 -13.79 3.49 -0.05
N GLU A 272 -13.92 4.70 0.45
CA GLU A 272 -14.67 5.80 -0.17
C GLU A 272 -14.04 6.30 -1.49
N LEU A 273 -12.78 5.97 -1.73
CA LEU A 273 -12.03 6.36 -2.93
C LEU A 273 -11.93 5.24 -3.98
N LEU A 274 -12.77 4.23 -3.90
CA LEU A 274 -12.75 3.06 -4.82
C LEU A 274 -12.78 3.43 -6.32
N ASN A 275 -13.30 4.60 -6.66
CA ASN A 275 -13.35 5.09 -8.04
C ASN A 275 -12.22 6.07 -8.38
N ALA A 276 -11.16 6.11 -7.57
CA ALA A 276 -10.05 7.01 -7.79
C ALA A 276 -8.74 6.23 -8.04
N ILE A 277 -7.87 6.81 -8.87
CA ILE A 277 -6.48 6.38 -9.04
C ILE A 277 -5.58 7.51 -8.56
N LEU A 278 -4.55 7.15 -7.82
CA LEU A 278 -3.46 8.02 -7.40
C LEU A 278 -2.24 7.69 -8.24
N SER A 279 -1.54 8.72 -8.76
CA SER A 279 -0.31 8.53 -9.54
C SER A 279 0.80 9.46 -9.08
N GLY A 280 2.05 9.00 -9.24
CA GLY A 280 3.27 9.79 -9.06
C GLY A 280 4.15 9.69 -10.30
N SER A 281 4.78 10.80 -10.70
CA SER A 281 5.48 10.94 -11.97
C SER A 281 6.82 11.66 -11.84
N ASP A 282 7.65 11.48 -12.86
CA ASP A 282 8.89 12.25 -13.05
C ASP A 282 8.63 13.73 -13.28
N ASP A 283 7.39 14.13 -13.67
CA ASP A 283 6.98 15.54 -13.79
C ASP A 283 6.84 16.25 -12.43
N GLU A 284 7.35 15.64 -11.35
CA GLU A 284 7.37 16.15 -9.97
C GLU A 284 5.98 16.30 -9.34
N SER A 285 4.92 15.85 -10.03
CA SER A 285 3.54 15.96 -9.57
C SER A 285 2.96 14.62 -9.10
N ILE A 286 1.98 14.74 -8.20
CA ILE A 286 1.08 13.67 -7.82
C ILE A 286 -0.29 14.04 -8.34
N ARG A 287 -1.02 13.09 -8.93
CA ARG A 287 -2.36 13.34 -9.45
C ARG A 287 -3.37 12.33 -8.94
N LEU A 288 -4.59 12.81 -8.76
CA LEU A 288 -5.75 12.01 -8.43
C LEU A 288 -6.73 12.07 -9.60
N TRP A 289 -7.23 10.88 -10.01
CA TRP A 289 -8.07 10.71 -11.19
C TRP A 289 -9.38 10.03 -10.82
N ASP A 290 -10.49 10.42 -11.45
CA ASP A 290 -11.77 9.72 -11.33
C ASP A 290 -11.90 8.70 -12.47
N ILE A 291 -12.05 7.43 -12.11
CA ILE A 291 -12.15 6.32 -13.05
C ILE A 291 -13.42 6.43 -13.92
N ARG A 292 -14.51 6.94 -13.36
CA ARG A 292 -15.81 6.99 -14.05
C ARG A 292 -15.88 8.09 -15.10
N SER A 293 -15.43 9.29 -14.74
CA SER A 293 -15.41 10.43 -15.66
C SER A 293 -14.23 10.39 -16.61
N GLY A 294 -13.15 9.69 -16.27
CA GLY A 294 -11.88 9.76 -16.99
C GLY A 294 -11.12 11.06 -16.76
N GLU A 295 -11.52 11.87 -15.77
CA GLU A 295 -11.00 13.22 -15.55
C GLU A 295 -10.01 13.27 -14.39
N GLN A 296 -9.11 14.25 -14.45
CA GLN A 296 -8.24 14.59 -13.34
C GLN A 296 -9.02 15.36 -12.27
N ILE A 297 -9.08 14.80 -11.05
CA ILE A 297 -9.73 15.45 -9.90
C ILE A 297 -8.81 16.53 -9.33
N GLN A 298 -7.51 16.19 -9.12
CA GLN A 298 -6.59 17.06 -8.38
C GLN A 298 -5.13 16.82 -8.76
N VAL A 299 -4.32 17.89 -8.65
CA VAL A 299 -2.85 17.85 -8.76
C VAL A 299 -2.26 18.35 -7.46
N PHE A 300 -1.27 17.62 -6.94
CA PHE A 300 -0.48 18.01 -5.80
C PHE A 300 0.92 18.36 -6.27
N ASN A 301 1.27 19.64 -6.19
CA ASN A 301 2.57 20.18 -6.56
C ASN A 301 3.33 20.57 -5.31
N GLY A 302 4.64 20.34 -5.31
CA GLY A 302 5.50 20.71 -4.19
C GLY A 302 6.82 19.96 -4.19
N HIS A 303 6.87 18.74 -4.72
CA HIS A 303 8.13 18.07 -4.97
C HIS A 303 8.96 18.84 -6.01
N SER A 304 10.27 18.73 -5.91
CA SER A 304 11.26 19.32 -6.83
C SER A 304 12.14 18.24 -7.46
N GLY A 305 11.63 17.04 -7.56
CA GLY A 305 12.24 15.90 -8.21
C GLY A 305 11.23 14.77 -8.39
N SER A 306 11.59 13.77 -9.18
CA SER A 306 10.75 12.63 -9.54
C SER A 306 10.01 12.04 -8.35
N VAL A 307 8.69 11.87 -8.47
CA VAL A 307 7.88 11.15 -7.47
C VAL A 307 7.92 9.66 -7.80
N MET A 308 8.67 8.92 -7.02
CA MET A 308 8.91 7.49 -7.26
C MET A 308 7.80 6.59 -6.71
N ARG A 309 7.18 6.99 -5.61
CA ARG A 309 6.14 6.17 -4.96
C ARG A 309 5.04 7.02 -4.36
N VAL A 310 3.81 6.56 -4.53
CA VAL A 310 2.63 7.10 -3.85
C VAL A 310 1.88 5.98 -3.15
N GLU A 311 1.35 6.29 -1.96
CA GLU A 311 0.57 5.34 -1.16
C GLU A 311 -0.57 6.06 -0.43
N TYR A 312 -1.71 5.37 -0.25
CA TYR A 312 -2.73 5.84 0.68
C TYR A 312 -2.26 5.61 2.11
N SER A 313 -2.27 6.66 2.90
CA SER A 313 -1.77 6.62 4.27
C SER A 313 -2.84 6.07 5.22
N PRO A 314 -2.46 5.29 6.24
CA PRO A 314 -3.37 4.87 7.29
C PRO A 314 -3.69 5.98 8.31
N PHE A 315 -3.05 7.16 8.17
CA PHE A 315 -3.24 8.28 9.09
C PHE A 315 -4.51 9.07 8.79
N VAL A 316 -5.09 9.61 9.86
CA VAL A 316 -6.22 10.56 9.79
C VAL A 316 -5.78 11.93 10.27
N ILE A 317 -6.44 12.96 9.76
CA ILE A 317 -6.24 14.34 10.19
C ILE A 317 -7.17 14.62 11.37
N LYS A 318 -6.67 15.34 12.38
CA LYS A 318 -7.47 15.84 13.50
C LYS A 318 -8.68 16.62 12.97
N ASN A 319 -9.87 16.34 13.49
CA ASN A 319 -11.16 16.91 13.07
C ASN A 319 -11.73 16.37 11.74
N SER A 320 -11.19 15.30 11.16
CA SER A 320 -11.87 14.61 10.06
C SER A 320 -12.78 13.52 10.61
N ILE A 321 -14.09 13.68 10.40
CA ILE A 321 -15.08 12.63 10.65
C ILE A 321 -15.07 11.73 9.43
N GLY A 322 -14.57 10.51 9.55
CA GLY A 322 -14.52 9.54 8.45
C GLY A 322 -13.13 8.94 8.21
N ASN A 323 -12.99 8.25 7.08
CA ASN A 323 -11.81 7.51 6.70
C ASN A 323 -10.58 8.39 6.44
N SER A 324 -9.41 7.76 6.43
CA SER A 324 -8.14 8.41 6.09
C SER A 324 -8.20 9.01 4.68
N ASN A 325 -8.05 10.33 4.57
CA ASN A 325 -7.92 11.06 3.30
C ASN A 325 -6.51 11.61 3.11
N VAL A 326 -5.54 10.99 3.76
CA VAL A 326 -4.14 11.36 3.66
C VAL A 326 -3.44 10.45 2.66
N ILE A 327 -2.71 11.03 1.74
CA ILE A 327 -1.79 10.31 0.87
C ILE A 327 -0.36 10.65 1.25
N CYS A 328 0.55 9.77 0.90
CA CYS A 328 1.97 9.89 1.15
C CYS A 328 2.74 9.70 -0.14
N SER A 329 3.78 10.48 -0.36
CA SER A 329 4.66 10.40 -1.52
C SER A 329 6.11 10.41 -1.13
N GLY A 330 6.93 9.62 -1.83
CA GLY A 330 8.38 9.61 -1.73
C GLY A 330 9.02 10.05 -3.04
N SER A 331 10.04 10.90 -2.97
CA SER A 331 10.64 11.55 -4.12
C SER A 331 12.18 11.56 -4.11
N PHE A 332 12.73 11.72 -5.29
CA PHE A 332 14.16 11.98 -5.49
C PHE A 332 14.61 13.35 -4.98
N ASP A 333 13.66 14.24 -4.60
CA ASP A 333 13.98 15.50 -3.91
C ASP A 333 14.39 15.30 -2.42
N LYS A 334 14.58 14.06 -1.99
CA LYS A 334 14.94 13.67 -0.63
C LYS A 334 13.86 14.02 0.40
N THR A 335 12.60 14.01 -0.02
CA THR A 335 11.49 14.24 0.90
C THR A 335 10.43 13.15 0.81
N ILE A 336 9.79 12.91 1.96
CA ILE A 336 8.50 12.21 2.04
C ILE A 336 7.47 13.25 2.44
N ARG A 337 6.39 13.35 1.67
CA ARG A 337 5.34 14.35 1.89
C ARG A 337 3.99 13.70 2.15
N PHE A 338 3.18 14.38 2.98
CA PHE A 338 1.82 13.97 3.30
C PHE A 338 0.85 15.04 2.83
N TRP A 339 -0.26 14.63 2.21
CA TRP A 339 -1.23 15.50 1.57
C TRP A 339 -2.65 15.13 1.98
N ASP A 340 -3.54 16.13 2.10
CA ASP A 340 -4.98 15.91 2.29
C ASP A 340 -5.67 15.92 0.92
N ILE A 341 -6.29 14.81 0.54
CA ILE A 341 -7.01 14.65 -0.74
C ILE A 341 -8.16 15.66 -0.87
N ARG A 342 -8.78 16.07 0.24
CA ARG A 342 -9.92 17.00 0.25
C ARG A 342 -9.51 18.45 0.16
N SER A 343 -8.25 18.74 0.32
CA SER A 343 -7.71 20.09 0.37
C SER A 343 -6.80 20.35 -0.82
N ASN A 344 -7.16 21.33 -1.63
CA ASN A 344 -6.33 21.83 -2.74
C ASN A 344 -5.13 22.67 -2.24
N LYS A 345 -4.74 22.47 -1.00
CA LYS A 345 -3.72 23.27 -0.31
C LYS A 345 -2.38 22.53 -0.30
N ARG A 346 -1.39 23.25 0.26
CA ARG A 346 -0.03 22.76 0.47
C ARG A 346 -0.02 21.44 1.22
N GLU A 347 1.12 20.76 1.17
CA GLU A 347 1.41 19.58 1.96
C GLU A 347 1.05 19.77 3.45
N LEU A 348 0.56 18.71 4.07
CA LEU A 348 0.30 18.66 5.52
C LEU A 348 1.58 18.58 6.31
N HIS A 349 2.54 17.81 5.81
CA HIS A 349 3.82 17.61 6.45
C HIS A 349 4.89 17.22 5.42
N VAL A 350 6.13 17.64 5.67
CA VAL A 350 7.31 17.31 4.87
C VAL A 350 8.38 16.72 5.79
N MET A 351 8.73 15.47 5.54
CA MET A 351 9.90 14.84 6.16
C MET A 351 11.10 15.01 5.23
N LYS A 352 12.09 15.76 5.67
CA LYS A 352 13.37 15.92 4.95
C LYS A 352 14.30 14.78 5.32
N LEU A 353 14.91 14.20 4.34
CA LEU A 353 15.80 13.05 4.44
C LEU A 353 17.18 13.43 3.85
N ASP A 354 18.18 12.63 4.17
CA ASP A 354 19.52 12.83 3.61
C ASP A 354 19.64 12.24 2.20
N GLU A 355 18.76 11.29 1.85
CA GLU A 355 18.86 10.48 0.63
C GLU A 355 17.58 10.51 -0.21
N ARG A 356 17.72 10.18 -1.51
CA ARG A 356 16.60 10.05 -2.47
C ARG A 356 15.73 8.85 -2.11
N VAL A 357 14.41 9.02 -2.13
CA VAL A 357 13.46 7.95 -1.83
C VAL A 357 13.08 7.21 -3.11
N THR A 358 13.28 5.92 -3.13
CA THR A 358 12.92 5.03 -4.26
C THR A 358 11.60 4.30 -4.03
N CYS A 359 11.34 3.86 -2.79
CA CYS A 359 10.12 3.16 -2.41
C CYS A 359 9.70 3.52 -0.99
N LEU A 360 8.42 3.42 -0.70
CA LEU A 360 7.88 3.57 0.67
C LEU A 360 6.71 2.59 0.91
N LYS A 361 6.54 2.18 2.16
CA LYS A 361 5.48 1.27 2.59
C LYS A 361 5.09 1.51 4.04
N PHE A 362 3.78 1.55 4.32
CA PHE A 362 3.27 1.60 5.69
C PHE A 362 3.17 0.19 6.28
N MET A 363 3.56 0.06 7.56
CA MET A 363 3.49 -1.19 8.31
C MET A 363 2.71 -0.99 9.60
N LYS A 364 1.73 -1.87 9.87
CA LYS A 364 1.09 -1.96 11.18
C LYS A 364 1.86 -3.00 12.00
N LEU A 365 2.52 -2.57 13.06
CA LEU A 365 3.21 -3.46 13.99
C LEU A 365 2.32 -3.79 15.16
N LYS A 366 2.25 -5.06 15.53
CA LYS A 366 1.67 -5.50 16.79
C LYS A 366 2.76 -5.52 17.85
N LYS A 367 2.47 -4.97 19.03
CA LYS A 367 3.39 -5.02 20.16
C LYS A 367 3.46 -6.42 20.74
N LYS A 368 4.67 -6.96 20.95
CA LYS A 368 4.84 -8.16 21.81
C LYS A 368 4.44 -7.78 23.24
N VAL A 369 3.35 -8.39 23.73
CA VAL A 369 2.93 -8.24 25.13
C VAL A 369 3.87 -9.08 25.98
N ASN A 370 4.68 -8.45 26.82
CA ASN A 370 5.39 -9.15 27.88
C ASN A 370 4.36 -9.79 28.81
N ASN A 371 4.52 -11.09 29.10
CA ASN A 371 3.58 -11.95 29.82
C ASN A 371 3.15 -11.49 31.23
N ASN A 372 3.63 -10.33 31.70
CA ASN A 372 3.36 -9.81 33.05
C ASN A 372 2.41 -8.59 33.08
N GLU A 373 1.95 -8.09 31.94
CA GLU A 373 0.94 -7.02 31.91
C GLU A 373 -0.41 -7.58 31.48
N LYS A 374 -1.46 -7.32 32.28
CA LYS A 374 -2.84 -7.74 32.00
C LYS A 374 -3.23 -7.34 30.59
N LYS A 375 -3.75 -8.30 29.79
CA LYS A 375 -4.34 -8.13 28.45
C LYS A 375 -5.12 -6.81 28.35
N SER A 376 -4.48 -5.75 27.94
CA SER A 376 -5.13 -4.57 27.37
C SER A 376 -5.06 -4.71 25.85
N ASN A 377 -6.19 -4.48 25.18
CA ASN A 377 -6.38 -4.56 23.74
C ASN A 377 -5.14 -4.06 22.97
N SER A 378 -4.72 -4.84 21.99
CA SER A 378 -3.52 -4.70 21.17
C SER A 378 -3.23 -3.24 20.77
N ASP A 379 -2.22 -2.64 21.40
CA ASP A 379 -1.65 -1.38 20.96
C ASP A 379 -0.91 -1.66 19.64
N SER A 380 -1.47 -1.29 18.50
CA SER A 380 -0.79 -1.33 17.21
C SER A 380 -0.14 0.03 16.95
N CYS A 381 1.10 0.04 16.49
CA CYS A 381 1.75 1.24 15.99
C CYS A 381 1.91 1.15 14.46
N VAL A 382 2.02 2.29 13.81
CA VAL A 382 2.30 2.37 12.39
C VAL A 382 3.74 2.81 12.18
N ASN A 383 4.49 1.99 11.45
CA ASN A 383 5.80 2.36 10.97
C ASN A 383 5.72 2.72 9.49
N LEU A 384 6.55 3.66 9.08
CA LEU A 384 6.84 3.96 7.70
C LEU A 384 8.21 3.39 7.36
N CYS A 385 8.27 2.47 6.41
CA CYS A 385 9.53 2.03 5.84
C CYS A 385 9.74 2.67 4.47
N TYR A 386 10.95 3.07 4.19
CA TYR A 386 11.35 3.59 2.89
C TYR A 386 12.73 3.09 2.49
N CYS A 387 12.95 3.05 1.19
CA CYS A 387 14.25 2.73 0.60
C CYS A 387 14.91 4.00 0.08
N SER A 388 16.23 3.99 0.10
CA SER A 388 17.04 5.04 -0.49
C SER A 388 17.77 4.57 -1.74
N ALA A 389 18.16 5.54 -2.56
CA ALA A 389 19.06 5.30 -3.68
C ALA A 389 20.49 4.93 -3.24
N GLU A 390 20.79 5.01 -1.95
CA GLU A 390 22.11 4.73 -1.35
C GLU A 390 22.11 3.40 -0.56
N GLU A 391 21.44 2.35 -1.13
CA GLU A 391 21.56 0.95 -0.69
C GLU A 391 20.90 0.61 0.66
N LEU A 392 20.18 1.54 1.29
CA LEU A 392 19.65 1.40 2.63
C LEU A 392 18.12 1.34 2.69
N ILE A 393 17.63 0.61 3.69
CA ILE A 393 16.22 0.56 4.04
C ILE A 393 16.07 1.14 5.45
N TYR A 394 15.15 2.06 5.60
CA TYR A 394 14.90 2.76 6.85
C TYR A 394 13.52 2.44 7.39
N SER A 395 13.41 2.28 8.71
CA SER A 395 12.13 2.15 9.41
C SER A 395 11.97 3.30 10.41
N ILE A 396 10.88 4.05 10.25
CA ILE A 396 10.49 5.16 11.12
C ILE A 396 9.22 4.78 11.85
N SER A 397 9.18 4.99 13.17
CA SER A 397 7.98 4.82 13.98
C SER A 397 7.76 5.98 14.91
N SER A 398 6.54 6.18 15.34
CA SER A 398 6.22 7.09 16.42
C SER A 398 5.98 6.32 17.72
N ASN A 399 6.63 6.76 18.81
CA ASN A 399 6.35 6.29 20.16
C ASN A 399 5.06 6.90 20.76
N ALA A 400 4.24 7.54 19.93
CA ALA A 400 3.04 8.23 20.38
C ALA A 400 1.95 7.23 20.83
N TYR A 401 2.10 6.78 22.06
CA TYR A 401 1.02 6.12 22.78
C TYR A 401 0.00 7.17 23.23
N TYR A 402 -0.94 7.51 22.41
CA TYR A 402 -2.15 8.17 22.90
C TYR A 402 -3.19 7.11 23.27
N LYS A 403 -3.08 6.55 24.46
CA LYS A 403 -4.28 6.11 25.19
C LYS A 403 -5.16 7.34 25.26
N LEU A 404 -6.23 7.37 24.51
CA LEU A 404 -7.29 8.32 24.75
C LEU A 404 -7.83 8.08 26.17
N LYS A 405 -7.24 8.76 27.16
CA LYS A 405 -7.74 8.85 28.53
C LYS A 405 -9.17 9.41 28.58
N ILE A 406 -9.67 9.92 27.46
CA ILE A 406 -10.97 10.59 27.33
C ILE A 406 -12.13 9.64 27.62
N VAL A 407 -12.06 8.35 27.24
CA VAL A 407 -13.17 7.42 27.47
C VAL A 407 -13.29 7.01 28.96
N LYS A 408 -12.20 7.03 29.70
CA LYS A 408 -12.24 6.68 31.13
C LYS A 408 -12.81 7.76 32.03
N LEU A 409 -12.75 9.02 31.63
CA LEU A 409 -13.36 10.12 32.39
C LEU A 409 -14.88 10.12 32.32
N PHE A 410 -15.47 9.60 31.23
CA PHE A 410 -16.93 9.51 31.09
C PHE A 410 -17.59 8.37 31.86
N MET A 411 -16.84 7.32 32.22
CA MET A 411 -17.39 6.20 33.01
C MET A 411 -17.29 6.39 34.52
N MET A 412 -16.62 7.43 35.00
CA MET A 412 -16.46 7.68 36.45
C MET A 412 -17.36 8.80 37.00
N SER A 413 -18.22 9.39 36.17
CA SER A 413 -19.15 10.45 36.61
C SER A 413 -20.62 10.01 36.55
N LYS A 414 -20.93 8.79 36.99
CA LYS A 414 -22.27 8.37 37.37
C LYS A 414 -22.21 7.60 38.67
#